data_c5f3f6e1a5faaa2e99023ef7da8b58cb
#
_entry.id   c5f3f6e1a5faaa2e99023ef7da8b58cb
#
_cell.length_a   1.000
_cell.length_b   1.000
_cell.length_c   1.000
_cell.angle_alpha   90.00
_cell.angle_beta   90.00
_cell.angle_gamma   90.00
#
_symmetry.space_group_name_H-M   'P 1'
#
loop_
_entity.id
_entity.type
_entity.pdbx_description
1 polymer ?
#
loop_
_entity_poly.entity_id
_entity_poly.type
_entity_poly.pdbx_seq_one_letter_code
_entity_poly.pdbx_strand_id
1 'polypeptide(L)'
;MRYSDDNLYAAKQKIVIFVPNYCLIFTSSFFMKRILIPVFLVLCLTPLRQTKAQIIGKFSTYYDQRELLFETLPTSKRDIIFLGNSITDGCEWSELFRNKHCKNRGISGDVCDGVLNRLETVTKGQPAMVFLMIGINDLSRGGHPDTIAWKTRQIVKRIKAESPRTKIFIQSVLPVNDYYGKFDTHTVHWKDVPITNKLLQQVAQEESVTYIDLFSIFANAEGKMNINYSNDGLHLTGKGYLVWRDALKQYF
;
A
#
# COMPACT_ATOMS: atom_id res chain seq x y z
N MET A 1 15.04 84.71 3.74
CA MET A 1 13.64 84.61 4.26
C MET A 1 12.95 83.45 3.63
N ARG A 2 12.41 82.52 4.42
CA ARG A 2 11.50 81.39 4.25
C ARG A 2 12.10 80.02 4.08
N TYR A 3 11.95 79.33 5.18
CA TYR A 3 11.91 77.88 5.36
C TYR A 3 10.82 77.21 4.50
N SER A 4 11.07 76.04 4.00
CA SER A 4 10.02 75.05 3.75
C SER A 4 10.47 73.72 4.27
N ASP A 5 9.75 73.21 5.27
CA ASP A 5 9.84 71.90 5.88
C ASP A 5 9.39 70.83 4.88
N ASP A 6 10.28 69.91 4.55
CA ASP A 6 9.89 68.65 3.90
C ASP A 6 9.83 67.54 4.95
N ASN A 7 8.61 67.29 5.40
CA ASN A 7 8.23 66.12 6.23
C ASN A 7 8.30 64.85 5.40
N LEU A 8 9.39 64.09 5.58
CA LEU A 8 9.51 62.74 5.03
C LEU A 8 8.69 61.80 5.92
N TYR A 9 7.47 61.48 5.53
CA TYR A 9 6.72 60.33 6.07
C TYR A 9 7.33 59.06 5.55
N ALA A 10 8.19 58.40 6.32
CA ALA A 10 8.64 57.04 6.06
C ALA A 10 7.48 56.07 6.28
N ALA A 11 6.89 55.61 5.22
CA ALA A 11 5.87 54.54 5.24
C ALA A 11 6.49 53.24 5.79
N LYS A 12 6.08 52.88 7.00
CA LYS A 12 6.43 51.56 7.56
C LYS A 12 5.71 50.48 6.79
N GLN A 13 6.41 49.75 5.92
CA GLN A 13 5.86 48.57 5.30
C GLN A 13 5.76 47.42 6.31
N LYS A 14 4.55 46.90 6.48
CA LYS A 14 4.27 45.71 7.28
C LYS A 14 4.37 44.50 6.34
N ILE A 15 5.24 43.56 6.64
CA ILE A 15 5.25 42.26 5.98
C ILE A 15 4.46 41.28 6.82
N VAL A 16 3.41 40.72 6.25
CA VAL A 16 2.56 39.69 6.88
C VAL A 16 2.88 38.37 6.23
N ILE A 17 3.40 37.42 7.00
CA ILE A 17 3.64 36.05 6.55
C ILE A 17 2.61 35.14 7.20
N PHE A 18 1.76 34.51 6.41
CA PHE A 18 0.82 33.49 6.86
C PHE A 18 1.50 32.12 6.86
N VAL A 19 1.61 31.51 8.03
CA VAL A 19 1.95 30.09 8.19
C VAL A 19 0.73 29.40 8.81
N PRO A 20 0.42 28.15 8.46
CA PRO A 20 -0.69 27.43 9.08
C PRO A 20 -0.58 27.48 10.61
N ASN A 21 -1.62 28.00 11.26
CA ASN A 21 -1.78 28.18 12.71
C ASN A 21 -1.00 29.33 13.38
N TYR A 22 -0.27 30.20 12.64
CA TYR A 22 0.40 31.36 13.22
C TYR A 22 0.36 32.57 12.28
N CYS A 23 0.06 33.73 12.83
CA CYS A 23 0.18 35.02 12.15
C CYS A 23 1.35 35.80 12.77
N LEU A 24 2.43 35.97 11.99
CA LEU A 24 3.61 36.72 12.44
C LEU A 24 3.61 38.08 11.75
N ILE A 25 3.56 39.16 12.54
CA ILE A 25 3.63 40.54 12.05
C ILE A 25 4.97 41.11 12.43
N PHE A 26 5.77 41.46 11.43
CA PHE A 26 7.07 42.13 11.64
C PHE A 26 7.02 43.61 11.24
N THR A 27 7.50 44.46 12.11
CA THR A 27 7.74 45.89 11.79
C THR A 27 9.23 46.07 11.49
N SER A 28 9.57 46.54 10.29
CA SER A 28 10.98 46.70 9.89
C SER A 28 11.63 47.86 10.66
N SER A 29 12.64 47.59 11.46
CA SER A 29 13.66 48.52 11.87
C SER A 29 15.04 48.05 11.34
N PHE A 30 15.88 48.98 11.04
CA PHE A 30 17.13 48.85 10.25
C PHE A 30 18.16 47.80 10.74
N PHE A 31 17.91 47.16 11.89
CA PHE A 31 18.87 46.27 12.54
C PHE A 31 18.75 44.78 12.12
N MET A 32 17.70 44.39 11.36
CA MET A 32 17.38 42.98 11.09
C MET A 32 17.90 42.40 9.77
N LYS A 33 18.63 43.15 8.95
CA LYS A 33 19.13 42.63 7.64
C LYS A 33 20.17 41.51 7.75
N ARG A 34 20.82 41.35 8.91
CA ARG A 34 21.87 40.30 9.09
C ARG A 34 21.38 38.99 9.70
N ILE A 35 20.17 38.95 10.29
CA ILE A 35 19.67 37.76 10.97
C ILE A 35 18.63 37.00 10.12
N LEU A 36 17.98 37.66 9.16
CA LEU A 36 16.95 37.05 8.32
C LEU A 36 17.46 36.05 7.27
N ILE A 37 18.72 36.22 6.78
CA ILE A 37 19.28 35.35 5.74
C ILE A 37 19.48 33.91 6.24
N PRO A 38 20.04 33.63 7.44
CA PRO A 38 20.20 32.25 7.91
C PRO A 38 18.89 31.60 8.32
N VAL A 39 17.88 32.35 8.78
CA VAL A 39 16.55 31.78 9.14
C VAL A 39 15.76 31.36 7.89
N PHE A 40 15.88 32.12 6.80
CA PHE A 40 15.24 31.76 5.52
C PHE A 40 15.91 30.53 4.88
N LEU A 41 17.24 30.40 5.02
CA LEU A 41 18.00 29.25 4.50
C LEU A 41 17.69 27.95 5.26
N VAL A 42 17.42 28.04 6.57
CA VAL A 42 17.07 26.88 7.40
C VAL A 42 15.64 26.42 7.13
N LEU A 43 14.71 27.36 6.85
CA LEU A 43 13.33 27.00 6.47
C LEU A 43 13.23 26.37 5.08
N CYS A 44 14.14 26.67 4.17
CA CYS A 44 14.19 26.02 2.84
C CYS A 44 14.83 24.63 2.85
N LEU A 45 15.52 24.22 3.94
CA LEU A 45 16.17 22.92 4.08
C LEU A 45 15.31 21.88 4.83
N THR A 46 14.17 22.28 5.39
CA THR A 46 13.21 21.29 5.86
C THR A 46 12.52 20.69 4.63
N PRO A 47 12.64 19.36 4.40
CA PRO A 47 11.90 18.75 3.31
C PRO A 47 10.42 19.05 3.56
N LEU A 48 9.80 19.77 2.62
CA LEU A 48 8.35 19.89 2.55
C LEU A 48 7.80 18.47 2.54
N ARG A 49 7.36 17.99 3.70
CA ARG A 49 6.53 16.80 3.76
C ARG A 49 5.31 17.12 2.91
N GLN A 50 5.33 16.68 1.66
CA GLN A 50 4.12 16.69 0.84
C GLN A 50 3.09 15.86 1.62
N THR A 51 2.17 16.55 2.27
CA THR A 51 0.96 15.92 2.77
C THR A 51 0.26 15.37 1.53
N LYS A 52 0.25 14.05 1.38
CA LYS A 52 -0.60 13.42 0.37
C LYS A 52 -2.00 14.00 0.57
N ALA A 53 -2.50 14.70 -0.44
CA ALA A 53 -3.92 14.98 -0.50
C ALA A 53 -4.63 13.62 -0.51
N GLN A 54 -5.25 13.27 0.59
CA GLN A 54 -5.97 12.01 0.74
C GLN A 54 -7.16 12.08 -0.22
N ILE A 55 -7.12 11.29 -1.28
CA ILE A 55 -8.24 11.16 -2.23
C ILE A 55 -9.27 10.24 -1.58
N ILE A 56 -9.98 10.77 -0.60
CA ILE A 56 -11.11 10.08 0.03
C ILE A 56 -12.20 9.89 -1.04
N GLY A 57 -12.71 8.66 -1.15
CA GLY A 57 -13.81 8.33 -2.09
C GLY A 57 -13.39 7.79 -3.44
N LYS A 58 -12.09 7.61 -3.71
CA LYS A 58 -11.62 6.91 -4.93
C LYS A 58 -11.92 5.40 -4.88
N PHE A 59 -11.91 4.83 -3.69
CA PHE A 59 -12.18 3.41 -3.43
C PHE A 59 -13.46 3.25 -2.60
N SER A 60 -13.72 2.06 -2.06
CA SER A 60 -14.88 1.83 -1.19
C SER A 60 -14.68 2.49 0.18
N THR A 61 -15.80 2.78 0.88
CA THR A 61 -15.74 3.28 2.26
C THR A 61 -15.00 2.32 3.20
N TYR A 62 -15.14 1.00 2.99
CA TYR A 62 -14.39 0.01 3.75
C TYR A 62 -12.88 0.11 3.49
N TYR A 63 -12.47 0.34 2.23
CA TYR A 63 -11.08 0.58 1.90
C TYR A 63 -10.52 1.79 2.67
N ASP A 64 -11.22 2.93 2.63
CA ASP A 64 -10.79 4.15 3.32
C ASP A 64 -10.67 3.93 4.83
N GLN A 65 -11.63 3.23 5.45
CA GLN A 65 -11.61 2.87 6.88
C GLN A 65 -10.37 2.02 7.23
N ARG A 66 -10.06 1.01 6.39
CA ARG A 66 -8.92 0.12 6.64
C ARG A 66 -7.58 0.81 6.40
N GLU A 67 -7.46 1.62 5.33
CA GLU A 67 -6.26 2.40 5.05
C GLU A 67 -5.94 3.35 6.22
N LEU A 68 -6.93 4.15 6.66
CA LEU A 68 -6.79 5.06 7.80
C LEU A 68 -6.39 4.31 9.09
N LEU A 69 -7.00 3.15 9.35
CA LEU A 69 -6.60 2.32 10.48
C LEU A 69 -5.13 1.89 10.35
N PHE A 70 -4.70 1.42 9.18
CA PHE A 70 -3.31 0.99 8.96
C PHE A 70 -2.31 2.13 9.13
N GLU A 71 -2.70 3.38 8.84
CA GLU A 71 -1.88 4.56 9.10
C GLU A 71 -1.65 4.80 10.59
N THR A 72 -2.64 4.48 11.44
CA THR A 72 -2.55 4.69 12.89
C THR A 72 -1.85 3.54 13.63
N LEU A 73 -1.82 2.34 13.05
CA LEU A 73 -1.24 1.18 13.71
C LEU A 73 0.29 1.28 13.83
N PRO A 74 0.86 0.78 14.94
CA PRO A 74 2.30 0.74 15.12
C PRO A 74 2.95 -0.17 14.07
N THR A 75 4.15 0.18 13.64
CA THR A 75 4.96 -0.56 12.67
C THR A 75 6.32 -0.94 13.27
N SER A 76 6.92 -2.00 12.76
CA SER A 76 8.20 -2.52 13.25
C SER A 76 9.02 -3.17 12.12
N LYS A 77 10.35 -3.06 12.21
CA LYS A 77 11.27 -3.77 11.32
C LYS A 77 11.21 -5.30 11.42
N ARG A 78 10.51 -5.83 12.44
CA ARG A 78 10.28 -7.27 12.61
C ARG A 78 8.95 -7.72 12.00
N ASP A 79 8.13 -6.78 11.51
CA ASP A 79 6.81 -7.13 10.99
C ASP A 79 6.92 -7.98 9.73
N ILE A 80 6.01 -8.94 9.64
CA ILE A 80 5.79 -9.84 8.53
C ILE A 80 4.41 -9.50 7.98
N ILE A 81 4.37 -8.83 6.85
CA ILE A 81 3.16 -8.23 6.31
C ILE A 81 2.49 -9.18 5.31
N PHE A 82 1.24 -9.52 5.56
CA PHE A 82 0.35 -10.16 4.58
C PHE A 82 -0.44 -9.07 3.86
N LEU A 83 -0.09 -8.79 2.61
CA LEU A 83 -0.62 -7.69 1.79
C LEU A 83 -1.50 -8.24 0.67
N GLY A 84 -2.74 -7.78 0.57
CA GLY A 84 -3.66 -8.28 -0.45
C GLY A 84 -5.09 -7.79 -0.32
N ASN A 85 -6.01 -8.58 -0.82
CA ASN A 85 -7.45 -8.32 -0.87
C ASN A 85 -8.25 -9.03 0.25
N SER A 86 -9.53 -9.39 -0.01
CA SER A 86 -10.41 -10.08 0.94
C SER A 86 -9.87 -11.42 1.41
N ILE A 87 -9.20 -12.18 0.55
CA ILE A 87 -8.65 -13.48 0.91
C ILE A 87 -7.52 -13.31 1.94
N THR A 88 -6.78 -12.22 1.87
CA THR A 88 -5.79 -11.86 2.89
C THR A 88 -6.43 -11.26 4.13
N ASP A 89 -7.45 -10.40 3.95
CA ASP A 89 -8.19 -9.71 5.03
C ASP A 89 -8.89 -10.70 5.98
N GLY A 90 -9.43 -11.79 5.44
CA GLY A 90 -10.22 -12.79 6.18
C GLY A 90 -9.43 -13.75 7.09
N CYS A 91 -8.15 -13.47 7.40
CA CYS A 91 -7.33 -14.35 8.22
C CYS A 91 -6.72 -13.64 9.44
N GLU A 92 -6.78 -14.27 10.58
CA GLU A 92 -6.10 -13.84 11.80
C GLU A 92 -4.62 -14.33 11.79
N TRP A 93 -3.79 -13.69 10.95
CA TRP A 93 -2.43 -14.13 10.65
C TRP A 93 -1.55 -14.28 11.90
N SER A 94 -1.67 -13.38 12.86
CA SER A 94 -0.88 -13.42 14.11
C SER A 94 -1.20 -14.65 14.95
N GLU A 95 -2.46 -15.06 15.00
CA GLU A 95 -2.92 -16.24 15.72
C GLU A 95 -2.58 -17.51 14.95
N LEU A 96 -2.85 -17.53 13.66
CA LEU A 96 -2.59 -18.66 12.77
C LEU A 96 -1.12 -19.10 12.80
N PHE A 97 -0.18 -18.14 12.81
CA PHE A 97 1.26 -18.38 12.87
C PHE A 97 1.81 -18.38 14.32
N ARG A 98 0.98 -18.07 15.33
CA ARG A 98 1.41 -17.84 16.72
C ARG A 98 2.59 -16.86 16.80
N ASN A 99 2.53 -15.83 15.95
CA ASN A 99 3.58 -14.83 15.82
C ASN A 99 2.98 -13.43 15.74
N LYS A 100 3.17 -12.63 16.79
CA LYS A 100 2.65 -11.26 16.91
C LYS A 100 3.19 -10.30 15.84
N HIS A 101 4.26 -10.67 15.13
CA HIS A 101 4.83 -9.89 14.03
C HIS A 101 4.11 -10.11 12.71
N CYS A 102 3.30 -11.16 12.57
CA CYS A 102 2.42 -11.33 11.42
C CYS A 102 1.31 -10.29 11.46
N LYS A 103 1.23 -9.46 10.42
CA LYS A 103 0.29 -8.34 10.32
C LYS A 103 -0.60 -8.50 9.11
N ASN A 104 -1.90 -8.45 9.35
CA ASN A 104 -2.88 -8.38 8.28
C ASN A 104 -2.88 -6.97 7.66
N ARG A 105 -2.64 -6.89 6.35
CA ARG A 105 -2.79 -5.71 5.51
C ARG A 105 -3.62 -6.06 4.27
N GLY A 106 -4.60 -6.96 4.44
CA GLY A 106 -5.65 -7.21 3.47
C GLY A 106 -6.74 -6.14 3.56
N ILE A 107 -7.37 -5.85 2.42
CA ILE A 107 -8.62 -5.06 2.34
C ILE A 107 -9.56 -5.75 1.37
N SER A 108 -10.77 -6.09 1.83
CA SER A 108 -11.77 -6.74 0.99
C SER A 108 -12.12 -5.88 -0.23
N GLY A 109 -12.13 -6.51 -1.41
CA GLY A 109 -12.38 -5.84 -2.68
C GLY A 109 -11.18 -5.08 -3.27
N ASP A 110 -9.99 -5.11 -2.64
CA ASP A 110 -8.82 -4.37 -3.10
C ASP A 110 -8.27 -4.90 -4.44
N VAL A 111 -7.66 -4.00 -5.19
CA VAL A 111 -7.03 -4.21 -6.50
C VAL A 111 -5.58 -3.72 -6.46
N CYS A 112 -4.81 -3.99 -7.50
CA CYS A 112 -3.42 -3.54 -7.59
C CYS A 112 -3.26 -2.02 -7.39
N ASP A 113 -4.18 -1.21 -7.93
CA ASP A 113 -4.16 0.26 -7.76
C ASP A 113 -4.40 0.66 -6.30
N GLY A 114 -5.28 -0.04 -5.58
CA GLY A 114 -5.51 0.21 -4.17
C GLY A 114 -4.28 -0.13 -3.32
N VAL A 115 -3.63 -1.26 -3.59
CA VAL A 115 -2.36 -1.60 -2.94
C VAL A 115 -1.30 -0.52 -3.20
N LEU A 116 -1.15 -0.05 -4.44
CA LEU A 116 -0.23 1.03 -4.79
C LEU A 116 -0.55 2.33 -4.04
N ASN A 117 -1.83 2.68 -3.92
CA ASN A 117 -2.26 3.89 -3.21
C ASN A 117 -1.84 3.88 -1.74
N ARG A 118 -2.04 2.75 -1.02
CA ARG A 118 -1.79 2.59 0.42
C ARG A 118 -0.43 2.01 0.80
N LEU A 119 0.50 1.86 -0.16
CA LEU A 119 1.75 1.12 0.06
C LEU A 119 2.63 1.73 1.17
N GLU A 120 2.55 3.05 1.39
CA GLU A 120 3.23 3.73 2.47
C GLU A 120 2.85 3.19 3.86
N THR A 121 1.60 2.73 4.05
CA THR A 121 1.16 2.11 5.31
C THR A 121 1.95 0.83 5.65
N VAL A 122 2.57 0.22 4.63
CA VAL A 122 3.43 -0.97 4.73
C VAL A 122 4.90 -0.58 4.85
N THR A 123 5.39 0.24 3.90
CA THR A 123 6.82 0.52 3.74
C THR A 123 7.40 1.43 4.83
N LYS A 124 6.59 2.32 5.45
CA LYS A 124 7.05 3.21 6.54
C LYS A 124 7.65 2.45 7.73
N GLY A 125 7.20 1.22 7.97
CA GLY A 125 7.69 0.36 9.06
C GLY A 125 9.00 -0.36 8.75
N GLN A 126 9.46 -0.35 7.51
CA GLN A 126 10.63 -1.12 7.05
C GLN A 126 10.51 -2.62 7.42
N PRO A 127 9.40 -3.32 7.09
CA PRO A 127 9.12 -4.65 7.59
C PRO A 127 10.18 -5.67 7.14
N ALA A 128 10.32 -6.76 7.91
CA ALA A 128 11.22 -7.85 7.56
C ALA A 128 10.79 -8.55 6.26
N MET A 129 9.47 -8.76 6.12
CA MET A 129 8.92 -9.52 4.99
C MET A 129 7.59 -8.93 4.53
N VAL A 130 7.31 -9.04 3.23
CA VAL A 130 6.00 -8.77 2.63
C VAL A 130 5.59 -9.97 1.77
N PHE A 131 4.46 -10.58 2.11
CA PHE A 131 3.78 -11.60 1.31
C PHE A 131 2.63 -10.91 0.55
N LEU A 132 2.79 -10.74 -0.76
CA LEU A 132 1.81 -10.05 -1.63
C LEU A 132 0.97 -11.07 -2.38
N MET A 133 -0.38 -10.96 -2.28
CA MET A 133 -1.33 -11.69 -3.11
C MET A 133 -2.44 -10.75 -3.56
N ILE A 134 -2.48 -10.43 -4.84
CA ILE A 134 -3.44 -9.48 -5.45
C ILE A 134 -3.70 -9.87 -6.91
N GLY A 135 -4.85 -9.47 -7.48
CA GLY A 135 -5.14 -9.61 -8.92
C GLY A 135 -6.51 -10.19 -9.25
N ILE A 136 -7.13 -10.99 -8.38
CA ILE A 136 -8.44 -11.60 -8.71
C ILE A 136 -9.55 -10.54 -8.83
N ASN A 137 -9.53 -9.48 -8.03
CA ASN A 137 -10.49 -8.39 -8.16
C ASN A 137 -10.22 -7.49 -9.36
N ASP A 138 -8.95 -7.40 -9.80
CA ASP A 138 -8.60 -6.74 -11.05
C ASP A 138 -9.22 -7.50 -12.23
N LEU A 139 -9.07 -8.84 -12.29
CA LEU A 139 -9.70 -9.68 -13.30
C LEU A 139 -11.22 -9.51 -13.30
N SER A 140 -11.87 -9.60 -12.13
CA SER A 140 -13.33 -9.49 -12.00
C SER A 140 -13.88 -8.13 -12.47
N ARG A 141 -13.03 -7.11 -12.56
CA ARG A 141 -13.36 -5.77 -13.08
C ARG A 141 -12.89 -5.55 -14.51
N GLY A 142 -12.57 -6.62 -15.25
CA GLY A 142 -12.11 -6.56 -16.64
C GLY A 142 -10.64 -6.22 -16.82
N GLY A 143 -9.83 -6.32 -15.76
CA GLY A 143 -8.38 -6.13 -15.84
C GLY A 143 -7.71 -7.25 -16.63
N HIS A 144 -6.78 -6.89 -17.52
CA HIS A 144 -6.01 -7.85 -18.30
C HIS A 144 -4.82 -8.42 -17.50
N PRO A 145 -4.45 -9.71 -17.64
CA PRO A 145 -3.32 -10.33 -16.94
C PRO A 145 -2.00 -9.55 -17.03
N ASP A 146 -1.66 -9.01 -18.22
CA ASP A 146 -0.45 -8.20 -18.40
C ASP A 146 -0.46 -6.91 -17.58
N THR A 147 -1.63 -6.27 -17.47
CA THR A 147 -1.80 -5.05 -16.66
C THR A 147 -1.62 -5.35 -15.19
N ILE A 148 -2.14 -6.50 -14.72
CA ILE A 148 -1.98 -6.96 -13.34
C ILE A 148 -0.50 -7.22 -13.04
N ALA A 149 0.19 -7.94 -13.93
CA ALA A 149 1.61 -8.21 -13.81
C ALA A 149 2.44 -6.92 -13.79
N TRP A 150 2.15 -5.97 -14.69
CA TRP A 150 2.81 -4.66 -14.72
C TRP A 150 2.61 -3.89 -13.40
N LYS A 151 1.38 -3.82 -12.90
CA LYS A 151 1.09 -3.15 -11.61
C LYS A 151 1.77 -3.84 -10.44
N THR A 152 1.77 -5.17 -10.41
CA THR A 152 2.49 -5.95 -9.38
C THR A 152 3.99 -5.63 -9.41
N ARG A 153 4.59 -5.49 -10.60
CA ARG A 153 5.97 -5.03 -10.75
C ARG A 153 6.16 -3.62 -10.14
N GLN A 154 5.23 -2.69 -10.36
CA GLN A 154 5.33 -1.36 -9.74
C GLN A 154 5.26 -1.44 -8.21
N ILE A 155 4.40 -2.31 -7.65
CA ILE A 155 4.34 -2.54 -6.20
C ILE A 155 5.70 -3.03 -5.67
N VAL A 156 6.27 -4.06 -6.32
CA VAL A 156 7.58 -4.62 -5.93
C VAL A 156 8.69 -3.57 -6.00
N LYS A 157 8.78 -2.83 -7.11
CA LYS A 157 9.79 -1.77 -7.30
C LYS A 157 9.67 -0.69 -6.22
N ARG A 158 8.46 -0.30 -5.90
CA ARG A 158 8.22 0.71 -4.87
C ARG A 158 8.57 0.19 -3.47
N ILE A 159 8.25 -1.07 -3.14
CA ILE A 159 8.69 -1.65 -1.85
C ILE A 159 10.22 -1.67 -1.78
N LYS A 160 10.91 -2.08 -2.84
CA LYS A 160 12.38 -2.09 -2.87
C LYS A 160 12.98 -0.70 -2.67
N ALA A 161 12.40 0.32 -3.29
CA ALA A 161 12.87 1.70 -3.17
C ALA A 161 12.63 2.28 -1.77
N GLU A 162 11.43 2.07 -1.21
CA GLU A 162 11.01 2.64 0.07
C GLU A 162 11.47 1.80 1.28
N SER A 163 11.68 0.48 1.10
CA SER A 163 12.07 -0.47 2.15
C SER A 163 13.08 -1.51 1.63
N PRO A 164 14.34 -1.12 1.36
CA PRO A 164 15.30 -1.92 0.58
C PRO A 164 15.76 -3.22 1.25
N ARG A 165 15.52 -3.39 2.55
CA ARG A 165 15.87 -4.61 3.29
C ARG A 165 14.73 -5.59 3.44
N THR A 166 13.53 -5.23 2.99
CA THR A 166 12.35 -6.10 3.04
C THR A 166 12.49 -7.26 2.07
N LYS A 167 12.32 -8.48 2.56
CA LYS A 167 12.17 -9.66 1.70
C LYS A 167 10.76 -9.66 1.12
N ILE A 168 10.66 -9.75 -0.21
CA ILE A 168 9.38 -9.69 -0.92
C ILE A 168 9.06 -11.07 -1.49
N PHE A 169 7.82 -11.52 -1.26
CA PHE A 169 7.27 -12.75 -1.78
C PHE A 169 6.01 -12.43 -2.59
N ILE A 170 6.03 -12.75 -3.88
CA ILE A 170 4.84 -12.71 -4.73
C ILE A 170 4.18 -14.08 -4.62
N GLN A 171 2.96 -14.12 -4.11
CA GLN A 171 2.15 -15.32 -4.08
C GLN A 171 1.26 -15.37 -5.32
N SER A 172 1.08 -16.57 -5.87
CA SER A 172 0.11 -16.75 -6.96
C SER A 172 -1.30 -16.32 -6.53
N VAL A 173 -2.08 -15.82 -7.46
CA VAL A 173 -3.53 -15.71 -7.31
C VAL A 173 -4.09 -17.14 -7.16
N LEU A 174 -4.98 -17.34 -6.19
CA LEU A 174 -5.59 -18.64 -5.95
C LEU A 174 -6.55 -19.02 -7.08
N PRO A 175 -6.76 -20.32 -7.35
CA PRO A 175 -7.78 -20.76 -8.28
C PRO A 175 -9.16 -20.32 -7.77
N VAL A 176 -10.12 -20.22 -8.67
CA VAL A 176 -11.53 -19.95 -8.38
C VAL A 176 -12.41 -21.08 -8.89
N ASN A 177 -13.64 -21.23 -8.41
CA ASN A 177 -14.54 -22.31 -8.79
C ASN A 177 -16.01 -21.84 -8.85
N ASP A 178 -16.66 -22.06 -9.96
CA ASP A 178 -18.06 -21.73 -10.22
C ASP A 178 -19.08 -22.73 -9.60
N TYR A 179 -18.60 -23.78 -8.96
CA TYR A 179 -19.42 -24.86 -8.36
C TYR A 179 -20.54 -24.35 -7.44
N TYR A 180 -20.31 -23.27 -6.71
CA TYR A 180 -21.26 -22.75 -5.73
C TYR A 180 -22.25 -21.73 -6.32
N GLY A 181 -22.13 -21.32 -7.58
CA GLY A 181 -22.94 -20.27 -8.19
C GLY A 181 -22.86 -18.94 -7.45
N LYS A 182 -21.68 -18.64 -6.90
CA LYS A 182 -21.37 -17.38 -6.19
C LYS A 182 -20.17 -16.71 -6.82
N PHE A 183 -20.11 -15.37 -6.70
CA PHE A 183 -18.99 -14.59 -7.23
C PHE A 183 -18.75 -14.80 -8.73
N ASP A 184 -19.80 -14.86 -9.54
CA ASP A 184 -19.74 -15.18 -10.98
C ASP A 184 -18.73 -14.28 -11.73
N THR A 185 -18.68 -12.99 -11.38
CA THR A 185 -17.71 -12.05 -11.96
C THR A 185 -16.25 -12.40 -11.67
N HIS A 186 -15.97 -13.23 -10.66
CA HIS A 186 -14.62 -13.71 -10.33
C HIS A 186 -14.39 -15.11 -10.89
N THR A 187 -15.37 -16.00 -10.70
CA THR A 187 -15.21 -17.42 -11.04
C THR A 187 -15.17 -17.67 -12.54
N VAL A 188 -15.76 -16.80 -13.36
CA VAL A 188 -15.65 -16.84 -14.83
C VAL A 188 -14.19 -16.72 -15.33
N HIS A 189 -13.31 -16.12 -14.54
CA HIS A 189 -11.89 -15.90 -14.85
C HIS A 189 -10.96 -17.07 -14.47
N TRP A 190 -11.50 -18.26 -14.19
CA TRP A 190 -10.70 -19.42 -13.79
C TRP A 190 -9.59 -19.76 -14.79
N LYS A 191 -9.77 -19.47 -16.10
CA LYS A 191 -8.73 -19.67 -17.15
C LYS A 191 -7.71 -18.53 -17.18
N ASP A 192 -8.08 -17.34 -16.75
CA ASP A 192 -7.19 -16.15 -16.75
C ASP A 192 -6.23 -16.18 -15.55
N VAL A 193 -6.64 -16.85 -14.45
CA VAL A 193 -5.81 -16.96 -13.24
C VAL A 193 -4.46 -17.63 -13.53
N PRO A 194 -4.35 -18.81 -14.17
CA PRO A 194 -3.05 -19.41 -14.48
C PRO A 194 -2.22 -18.58 -15.45
N ILE A 195 -2.85 -17.84 -16.39
CA ILE A 195 -2.14 -16.90 -17.28
C ILE A 195 -1.53 -15.77 -16.46
N THR A 196 -2.31 -15.18 -15.56
CA THR A 196 -1.85 -14.15 -14.64
C THR A 196 -0.69 -14.66 -13.79
N ASN A 197 -0.80 -15.83 -13.21
CA ASN A 197 0.22 -16.44 -12.36
C ASN A 197 1.55 -16.68 -13.09
N LYS A 198 1.50 -17.10 -14.35
CA LYS A 198 2.70 -17.21 -15.19
C LYS A 198 3.41 -15.87 -15.35
N LEU A 199 2.67 -14.80 -15.59
CA LEU A 199 3.22 -13.44 -15.70
C LEU A 199 3.75 -12.94 -14.35
N LEU A 200 3.08 -13.23 -13.22
CA LEU A 200 3.56 -12.91 -11.89
C LEU A 200 4.86 -13.64 -11.54
N GLN A 201 5.01 -14.89 -11.98
CA GLN A 201 6.25 -15.65 -11.84
C GLN A 201 7.40 -14.99 -12.62
N GLN A 202 7.13 -14.52 -13.85
CA GLN A 202 8.12 -13.76 -14.63
C GLN A 202 8.51 -12.45 -13.94
N VAL A 203 7.53 -11.71 -13.41
CA VAL A 203 7.82 -10.50 -12.61
C VAL A 203 8.72 -10.82 -11.42
N ALA A 204 8.46 -11.91 -10.70
CA ALA A 204 9.28 -12.30 -9.56
C ALA A 204 10.72 -12.60 -9.97
N GLN A 205 10.91 -13.31 -11.10
CA GLN A 205 12.22 -13.61 -11.65
C GLN A 205 12.98 -12.35 -12.07
N GLU A 206 12.35 -11.47 -12.85
CA GLU A 206 12.94 -10.23 -13.35
C GLU A 206 13.28 -9.26 -12.23
N GLU A 207 12.43 -9.19 -11.21
CA GLU A 207 12.65 -8.34 -10.03
C GLU A 207 13.50 -9.02 -8.94
N SER A 208 13.99 -10.26 -9.16
CA SER A 208 14.80 -11.01 -8.18
C SER A 208 14.13 -11.08 -6.80
N VAL A 209 12.85 -11.44 -6.78
CA VAL A 209 12.06 -11.71 -5.56
C VAL A 209 11.50 -13.14 -5.62
N THR A 210 11.07 -13.66 -4.47
CA THR A 210 10.58 -15.04 -4.40
C THR A 210 9.14 -15.13 -4.91
N TYR A 211 8.87 -16.08 -5.82
CA TYR A 211 7.52 -16.49 -6.18
C TYR A 211 7.09 -17.71 -5.37
N ILE A 212 5.84 -17.71 -4.89
CA ILE A 212 5.25 -18.84 -4.14
C ILE A 212 4.03 -19.33 -4.90
N ASP A 213 4.08 -20.53 -5.39
CA ASP A 213 2.97 -21.18 -6.08
C ASP A 213 1.97 -21.78 -5.08
N LEU A 214 1.00 -20.98 -4.70
CA LEU A 214 -0.16 -21.45 -3.95
C LEU A 214 -1.24 -22.04 -4.87
N PHE A 215 -1.30 -21.60 -6.14
CA PHE A 215 -2.30 -22.06 -7.09
C PHE A 215 -2.32 -23.59 -7.19
N SER A 216 -1.16 -24.19 -7.40
CA SER A 216 -1.04 -25.66 -7.54
C SER A 216 -1.45 -26.43 -6.28
N ILE A 217 -1.32 -25.81 -5.10
CA ILE A 217 -1.73 -26.39 -3.81
C ILE A 217 -3.25 -26.41 -3.65
N PHE A 218 -3.92 -25.35 -4.15
CA PHE A 218 -5.36 -25.15 -3.98
C PHE A 218 -6.19 -25.63 -5.17
N ALA A 219 -5.58 -25.90 -6.32
CA ALA A 219 -6.27 -26.36 -7.51
C ALA A 219 -6.68 -27.85 -7.42
N ASN A 220 -7.84 -28.17 -7.98
CA ASN A 220 -8.24 -29.53 -8.32
C ASN A 220 -7.62 -29.95 -9.68
N ALA A 221 -7.95 -31.16 -10.15
CA ALA A 221 -7.45 -31.68 -11.43
C ALA A 221 -7.89 -30.85 -12.66
N GLU A 222 -8.93 -30.03 -12.53
CA GLU A 222 -9.44 -29.15 -13.59
C GLU A 222 -8.77 -27.76 -13.55
N GLY A 223 -7.91 -27.47 -12.55
CA GLY A 223 -7.33 -26.15 -12.33
C GLY A 223 -8.27 -25.16 -11.63
N LYS A 224 -9.37 -25.64 -11.06
CA LYS A 224 -10.33 -24.86 -10.27
C LYS A 224 -10.05 -25.02 -8.77
N MET A 225 -10.54 -24.08 -7.95
CA MET A 225 -10.44 -24.17 -6.48
C MET A 225 -11.01 -25.50 -5.98
N ASN A 226 -10.22 -26.22 -5.19
CA ASN A 226 -10.69 -27.43 -4.54
C ASN A 226 -11.78 -27.08 -3.51
N ILE A 227 -12.97 -27.69 -3.67
CA ILE A 227 -14.15 -27.42 -2.84
C ILE A 227 -13.93 -27.70 -1.34
N ASN A 228 -12.91 -28.50 -0.98
CA ASN A 228 -12.56 -28.74 0.42
C ASN A 228 -11.97 -27.52 1.13
N TYR A 229 -11.55 -26.49 0.40
CA TYR A 229 -10.87 -25.31 0.95
C TYR A 229 -11.70 -24.04 0.84
N SER A 230 -12.84 -24.08 0.11
CA SER A 230 -13.74 -22.96 -0.10
C SER A 230 -15.19 -23.38 0.07
N ASN A 231 -16.07 -22.45 0.43
CA ASN A 231 -17.53 -22.65 0.49
C ASN A 231 -18.31 -21.67 -0.40
N ASP A 232 -17.59 -20.88 -1.20
CA ASP A 232 -18.17 -19.93 -2.14
C ASP A 232 -17.44 -19.88 -3.50
N GLY A 233 -16.33 -20.64 -3.63
CA GLY A 233 -15.53 -20.73 -4.84
C GLY A 233 -14.48 -19.63 -5.03
N LEU A 234 -14.35 -18.71 -4.09
CA LEU A 234 -13.41 -17.59 -4.11
C LEU A 234 -12.59 -17.49 -2.81
N HIS A 235 -13.29 -17.45 -1.66
CA HIS A 235 -12.67 -17.27 -0.35
C HIS A 235 -12.33 -18.60 0.31
N LEU A 236 -11.37 -18.58 1.23
CA LEU A 236 -10.94 -19.78 1.94
C LEU A 236 -11.75 -20.00 3.22
N THR A 237 -11.98 -21.27 3.53
CA THR A 237 -12.40 -21.72 4.87
C THR A 237 -11.18 -21.84 5.78
N GLY A 238 -11.40 -22.05 7.08
CA GLY A 238 -10.31 -22.28 8.05
C GLY A 238 -9.35 -23.40 7.62
N LYS A 239 -9.87 -24.48 6.99
CA LYS A 239 -9.07 -25.56 6.43
C LYS A 239 -8.10 -25.05 5.33
N GLY A 240 -8.60 -24.16 4.46
CA GLY A 240 -7.77 -23.54 3.44
C GLY A 240 -6.66 -22.68 4.05
N TYR A 241 -6.96 -21.89 5.08
CA TYR A 241 -5.93 -21.08 5.75
C TYR A 241 -4.86 -21.93 6.46
N LEU A 242 -5.21 -23.10 7.00
CA LEU A 242 -4.22 -24.04 7.56
C LEU A 242 -3.26 -24.54 6.46
N VAL A 243 -3.79 -24.89 5.28
CA VAL A 243 -2.97 -25.31 4.13
C VAL A 243 -2.06 -24.16 3.66
N TRP A 244 -2.58 -22.95 3.58
CA TRP A 244 -1.78 -21.77 3.24
C TRP A 244 -0.65 -21.53 4.24
N ARG A 245 -0.96 -21.57 5.55
CA ARG A 245 0.05 -21.47 6.61
C ARG A 245 1.16 -22.51 6.41
N ASP A 246 0.78 -23.75 6.16
CA ASP A 246 1.76 -24.86 6.05
C ASP A 246 2.66 -24.69 4.83
N ALA A 247 2.13 -24.18 3.72
CA ALA A 247 2.91 -23.82 2.53
C ALA A 247 3.94 -22.71 2.81
N LEU A 248 3.65 -21.79 3.72
CA LEU A 248 4.51 -20.65 4.03
C LEU A 248 5.55 -20.93 5.12
N LYS A 249 5.43 -21.98 5.92
CA LYS A 249 6.32 -22.27 7.07
C LYS A 249 7.82 -22.26 6.73
N GLN A 250 8.19 -22.67 5.52
CA GLN A 250 9.58 -22.73 5.08
C GLN A 250 10.25 -21.35 4.90
N TYR A 251 9.48 -20.26 4.92
CA TYR A 251 9.98 -18.89 4.69
C TYR A 251 10.15 -18.10 6.00
N PHE A 252 9.76 -18.66 7.14
CA PHE A 252 9.78 -18.04 8.47
C PHE A 252 11.04 -18.33 9.25
#